data_94d9cc39ef4f05152f044c3031730a70
#
_entry.id   94d9cc39ef4f05152f044c3031730a70
#
_cell.length_a   1.000
_cell.length_b   1.000
_cell.length_c   1.000
_cell.angle_alpha   90.00
_cell.angle_beta   90.00
_cell.angle_gamma   90.00
#
_symmetry.space_group_name_H-M   'P 1'
#
loop_
_entity.id
_entity.type
_entity.pdbx_description
1 polymer ?
#
loop_
_entity_poly.entity_id
_entity_poly.type
_entity_poly.pdbx_seq_one_letter_code
_entity_poly.pdbx_strand_id
1 'polypeptide(L)'
;MRKEYDKLVRDRIPEIIRQDGRQCDVEVMPEDEYVQALKDKLVEEAQEAAAAGPEDLVKELADLYEVVDVLMDACGIDREIVVAKQKERRQSRGGFDQRLRLLWAD
;
A
#
# COMPACT_ATOMS: atom_id res chain seq x y z
N MET A 1 -12.05 26.88 1.36
CA MET A 1 -10.89 26.95 0.46
C MET A 1 -10.70 25.62 -0.25
N ARG A 2 -10.52 25.68 -1.54
CA ARG A 2 -10.33 24.51 -2.38
C ARG A 2 -8.87 24.03 -2.31
N LYS A 3 -8.67 22.72 -2.18
CA LYS A 3 -7.34 22.11 -2.21
C LYS A 3 -7.29 21.13 -3.37
N GLU A 4 -6.25 21.22 -4.17
CA GLU A 4 -6.06 20.34 -5.33
C GLU A 4 -5.38 19.05 -4.91
N TYR A 5 -5.83 17.93 -5.48
CA TYR A 5 -5.25 16.60 -5.32
C TYR A 5 -5.12 15.97 -6.70
N ASP A 6 -4.18 15.07 -6.84
CA ASP A 6 -4.03 14.25 -8.04
C ASP A 6 -3.53 12.89 -7.58
N LYS A 7 -4.42 12.19 -6.85
CA LYS A 7 -4.02 10.93 -6.23
C LYS A 7 -5.20 9.95 -6.15
N LEU A 8 -4.86 8.69 -6.13
CA LEU A 8 -5.81 7.61 -5.93
C LEU A 8 -6.39 7.68 -4.51
N VAL A 9 -7.71 7.55 -4.40
CA VAL A 9 -8.40 7.49 -3.11
C VAL A 9 -9.27 6.23 -3.04
N ARG A 10 -9.64 5.81 -1.84
CA ARG A 10 -10.56 4.70 -1.65
C ARG A 10 -11.94 5.05 -2.20
N ASP A 11 -12.69 4.05 -2.61
CA ASP A 11 -13.96 4.19 -3.34
C ASP A 11 -15.01 5.04 -2.64
N ARG A 12 -15.04 5.00 -1.31
CA ARG A 12 -16.06 5.74 -0.55
C ARG A 12 -15.63 7.16 -0.14
N ILE A 13 -14.41 7.57 -0.49
CA ILE A 13 -13.93 8.90 -0.08
C ILE A 13 -14.77 10.02 -0.66
N PRO A 14 -15.17 10.02 -1.95
CA PRO A 14 -16.03 11.09 -2.46
C PRO A 14 -17.36 11.17 -1.72
N GLU A 15 -17.97 10.03 -1.40
CA GLU A 15 -19.21 9.97 -0.63
C GLU A 15 -19.01 10.59 0.77
N ILE A 16 -17.92 10.25 1.43
CA ILE A 16 -17.61 10.76 2.78
C ILE A 16 -17.43 12.28 2.75
N ILE A 17 -16.70 12.79 1.75
CA ILE A 17 -16.48 14.23 1.58
C ILE A 17 -17.81 14.94 1.42
N ARG A 18 -18.69 14.41 0.57
CA ARG A 18 -20.00 15.04 0.28
C ARG A 18 -20.93 14.98 1.48
N GLN A 19 -20.91 13.88 2.23
CA GLN A 19 -21.68 13.76 3.47
C GLN A 19 -21.24 14.76 4.54
N ASP A 20 -19.98 15.19 4.48
CA ASP A 20 -19.42 16.20 5.38
C ASP A 20 -19.74 17.62 4.91
N GLY A 21 -20.60 17.79 3.91
CA GLY A 21 -21.04 19.09 3.40
C GLY A 21 -20.02 19.76 2.48
N ARG A 22 -18.96 19.06 2.07
CA ARG A 22 -17.94 19.59 1.17
C ARG A 22 -18.18 19.13 -0.26
N GLN A 23 -17.55 19.80 -1.19
CA GLN A 23 -17.60 19.44 -2.60
C GLN A 23 -16.30 18.76 -3.00
N CYS A 24 -16.38 17.84 -3.94
CA CYS A 24 -15.21 17.21 -4.55
C CYS A 24 -15.56 16.79 -5.97
N ASP A 25 -14.52 16.56 -6.76
CA ASP A 25 -14.65 16.06 -8.11
C ASP A 25 -13.67 14.91 -8.29
N VAL A 26 -14.10 13.86 -9.00
CA VAL A 26 -13.28 12.66 -9.21
C VAL A 26 -13.41 12.22 -10.66
N GLU A 27 -12.43 11.48 -11.12
CA GLU A 27 -12.46 10.78 -12.40
C GLU A 27 -11.93 9.37 -12.24
N VAL A 28 -12.31 8.48 -13.17
CA VAL A 28 -11.82 7.11 -13.18
C VAL A 28 -10.55 7.06 -14.03
N MET A 29 -9.46 6.60 -13.44
CA MET A 29 -8.17 6.51 -14.14
C MET A 29 -8.17 5.40 -15.20
N PRO A 30 -7.48 5.61 -16.34
CA PRO A 30 -7.14 4.52 -17.24
C PRO A 30 -6.27 3.47 -16.52
N GLU A 31 -6.26 2.24 -17.03
CA GLU A 31 -5.61 1.11 -16.36
C GLU A 31 -4.12 1.35 -16.08
N ASP A 32 -3.37 1.91 -17.05
CA ASP A 32 -1.95 2.16 -16.89
C ASP A 32 -1.66 3.21 -15.80
N GLU A 33 -2.46 4.26 -15.74
CA GLU A 33 -2.35 5.28 -14.69
C GLU A 33 -2.74 4.69 -13.34
N TYR A 34 -3.74 3.83 -13.30
CA TYR A 34 -4.21 3.16 -12.08
C TYR A 34 -3.11 2.31 -11.44
N VAL A 35 -2.43 1.48 -12.25
CA VAL A 35 -1.33 0.64 -11.74
C VAL A 35 -0.21 1.50 -11.16
N GLN A 36 0.17 2.58 -11.86
CA GLN A 36 1.20 3.48 -11.35
C GLN A 36 0.74 4.17 -10.05
N ALA A 37 -0.52 4.60 -9.99
CA ALA A 37 -1.07 5.23 -8.79
C ALA A 37 -1.10 4.27 -7.60
N LEU A 38 -1.35 2.97 -7.85
CA LEU A 38 -1.28 1.95 -6.79
C LEU A 38 0.15 1.78 -6.27
N LYS A 39 1.15 1.83 -7.15
CA LYS A 39 2.56 1.75 -6.73
C LYS A 39 2.95 2.98 -5.91
N ASP A 40 2.49 4.15 -6.30
CA ASP A 40 2.72 5.38 -5.53
C ASP A 40 2.05 5.29 -4.16
N LYS A 41 0.85 4.73 -4.12
CA LYS A 41 0.09 4.50 -2.89
C LYS A 41 0.82 3.50 -1.98
N LEU A 42 1.42 2.47 -2.55
CA LEU A 42 2.21 1.48 -1.82
C LEU A 42 3.35 2.16 -1.06
N VAL A 43 4.06 3.07 -1.70
CA VAL A 43 5.15 3.82 -1.06
C VAL A 43 4.59 4.71 0.05
N GLU A 44 3.48 5.41 -0.22
CA GLU A 44 2.84 6.29 0.77
C GLU A 44 2.44 5.50 2.02
N GLU A 45 1.75 4.37 1.86
CA GLU A 45 1.29 3.56 3.00
C GLU A 45 2.47 2.92 3.74
N ALA A 46 3.53 2.53 3.03
CA ALA A 46 4.75 2.01 3.67
C ALA A 46 5.41 3.08 4.54
N GLN A 47 5.47 4.31 4.06
CA GLN A 47 6.03 5.43 4.82
C GLN A 47 5.18 5.74 6.06
N GLU A 48 3.86 5.70 5.92
CA GLU A 48 2.95 5.91 7.05
C GLU A 48 3.09 4.80 8.09
N ALA A 49 3.21 3.55 7.67
CA ALA A 49 3.44 2.44 8.59
C ALA A 49 4.78 2.58 9.31
N ALA A 50 5.82 2.98 8.59
CA ALA A 50 7.15 3.18 9.17
C ALA A 50 7.18 4.30 10.22
N ALA A 51 6.35 5.32 10.04
CA ALA A 51 6.27 6.48 10.95
C ALA A 51 5.26 6.29 12.08
N ALA A 52 4.41 5.26 12.02
CA ALA A 52 3.32 5.06 12.97
C ALA A 52 3.84 4.67 14.36
N GLY A 53 3.19 5.21 15.40
CA GLY A 53 3.39 4.74 16.76
C GLY A 53 2.64 3.42 17.01
N PRO A 54 2.85 2.79 18.18
CA PRO A 54 2.24 1.49 18.47
C PRO A 54 0.72 1.47 18.36
N GLU A 55 0.06 2.58 18.65
CA GLU A 55 -1.41 2.69 18.63
C GLU A 55 -1.96 2.67 17.21
N ASP A 56 -1.22 3.22 16.24
CA ASP A 56 -1.68 3.36 14.86
C ASP A 56 -1.12 2.29 13.92
N LEU A 57 -0.17 1.49 14.37
CA LEU A 57 0.55 0.57 13.51
C LEU A 57 -0.38 -0.49 12.89
N VAL A 58 -1.35 -0.98 13.64
CA VAL A 58 -2.32 -1.98 13.11
C VAL A 58 -3.10 -1.41 11.94
N LYS A 59 -3.60 -0.17 12.09
CA LYS A 59 -4.33 0.51 11.03
C LYS A 59 -3.46 0.73 9.80
N GLU A 60 -2.23 1.22 10.01
CA GLU A 60 -1.34 1.50 8.88
C GLU A 60 -0.90 0.23 8.15
N LEU A 61 -0.69 -0.86 8.88
CA LEU A 61 -0.39 -2.16 8.25
C LEU A 61 -1.59 -2.68 7.46
N ALA A 62 -2.82 -2.49 7.97
CA ALA A 62 -4.03 -2.86 7.26
C ALA A 62 -4.17 -2.07 5.95
N ASP A 63 -3.88 -0.77 5.99
CA ASP A 63 -3.91 0.07 4.79
C ASP A 63 -2.86 -0.37 3.77
N LEU A 64 -1.66 -0.74 4.24
CA LEU A 64 -0.60 -1.25 3.38
C LEU A 64 -1.02 -2.59 2.73
N TYR A 65 -1.58 -3.50 3.50
CA TYR A 65 -2.08 -4.79 3.00
C TYR A 65 -3.13 -4.60 1.92
N GLU A 66 -4.04 -3.63 2.11
CA GLU A 66 -5.08 -3.36 1.12
C GLU A 66 -4.47 -2.97 -0.23
N VAL A 67 -3.48 -2.09 -0.22
CA VAL A 67 -2.81 -1.66 -1.46
C VAL A 67 -2.08 -2.83 -2.11
N VAL A 68 -1.41 -3.67 -1.32
CA VAL A 68 -0.72 -4.87 -1.85
C VAL A 68 -1.72 -5.80 -2.54
N ASP A 69 -2.85 -6.08 -1.89
CA ASP A 69 -3.89 -6.96 -2.43
C ASP A 69 -4.46 -6.41 -3.74
N VAL A 70 -4.78 -5.12 -3.77
CA VAL A 70 -5.35 -4.47 -4.96
C VAL A 70 -4.33 -4.41 -6.10
N LEU A 71 -3.06 -4.15 -5.79
CA LEU A 71 -1.99 -4.13 -6.81
C LEU A 71 -1.82 -5.50 -7.46
N MET A 72 -1.83 -6.58 -6.67
CA MET A 72 -1.79 -7.93 -7.22
C MET A 72 -2.96 -8.16 -8.17
N ASP A 73 -4.16 -7.79 -7.75
CA ASP A 73 -5.37 -7.96 -8.53
C ASP A 73 -5.30 -7.19 -9.85
N ALA A 74 -4.90 -5.92 -9.78
CA ALA A 74 -4.77 -5.06 -10.96
C ALA A 74 -3.74 -5.58 -11.97
N CYS A 75 -2.71 -6.28 -11.49
CA CYS A 75 -1.65 -6.83 -12.33
C CYS A 75 -1.88 -8.30 -12.72
N GLY A 76 -3.03 -8.89 -12.36
CA GLY A 76 -3.34 -10.28 -12.68
C GLY A 76 -2.45 -11.29 -11.98
N ILE A 77 -1.98 -10.98 -10.78
CA ILE A 77 -1.09 -11.83 -10.00
C ILE A 77 -1.91 -12.56 -8.94
N ASP A 78 -1.83 -13.89 -8.90
CA ASP A 78 -2.46 -14.68 -7.84
C ASP A 78 -1.71 -14.49 -6.53
N ARG A 79 -2.46 -14.26 -5.46
CA ARG A 79 -1.91 -14.09 -4.13
C ARG A 79 -1.05 -15.30 -3.70
N GLU A 80 -1.48 -16.52 -4.03
CA GLU A 80 -0.77 -17.74 -3.68
C GLU A 80 0.64 -17.78 -4.28
N ILE A 81 0.83 -17.20 -5.47
CA ILE A 81 2.14 -17.14 -6.12
C ILE A 81 3.10 -16.26 -5.30
N VAL A 82 2.58 -15.12 -4.82
CA VAL A 82 3.38 -14.22 -3.99
C VAL A 82 3.71 -14.87 -2.64
N VAL A 83 2.72 -15.52 -2.02
CA VAL A 83 2.92 -16.24 -0.74
C VAL A 83 3.93 -17.37 -0.90
N ALA A 84 3.86 -18.13 -1.99
CA ALA A 84 4.82 -19.21 -2.28
C ALA A 84 6.24 -18.65 -2.44
N LYS A 85 6.38 -17.54 -3.14
CA LYS A 85 7.69 -16.87 -3.31
C LYS A 85 8.21 -16.37 -1.98
N GLN A 86 7.36 -15.84 -1.12
CA GLN A 86 7.73 -15.40 0.23
C GLN A 86 8.31 -16.57 1.04
N LYS A 87 7.65 -17.73 1.00
CA LYS A 87 8.14 -18.93 1.69
C LYS A 87 9.47 -19.42 1.13
N GLU A 88 9.60 -19.43 -0.19
CA GLU A 88 10.85 -19.83 -0.86
C GLU A 88 12.01 -18.94 -0.42
N ARG A 89 11.80 -17.63 -0.39
CA ARG A 89 12.83 -16.69 0.03
C ARG A 89 13.18 -16.85 1.50
N ARG A 90 12.18 -17.13 2.34
CA ARG A 90 12.42 -17.38 3.76
C ARG A 90 13.26 -18.65 3.96
N GLN A 91 13.00 -19.69 3.16
CA GLN A 91 13.77 -20.94 3.23
C GLN A 91 15.20 -20.75 2.75
N SER A 92 15.41 -20.02 1.67
CA SER A 92 16.73 -19.85 1.07
C SER A 92 17.59 -18.81 1.78
N ARG A 93 16.98 -17.76 2.35
CA ARG A 93 17.70 -16.61 2.94
C ARG A 93 17.44 -16.44 4.44
N GLY A 94 16.45 -17.14 4.97
CA GLY A 94 16.01 -16.98 6.35
C GLY A 94 15.02 -15.82 6.51
N GLY A 95 14.48 -15.72 7.70
CA GLY A 95 13.67 -14.57 8.11
C GLY A 95 14.53 -13.52 8.79
N PHE A 96 13.93 -12.78 9.72
CA PHE A 96 14.62 -11.71 10.44
C PHE A 96 14.68 -11.94 11.95
N ASP A 97 14.37 -13.16 12.41
CA ASP A 97 14.21 -13.46 13.83
C ASP A 97 15.51 -13.31 14.62
N GLN A 98 16.66 -13.50 13.97
CA GLN A 98 17.95 -13.40 14.64
C GLN A 98 18.43 -11.95 14.82
N ARG A 99 17.75 -10.97 14.20
CA ARG A 99 18.04 -9.54 14.35
C ARG A 99 19.48 -9.16 13.95
N LEU A 100 19.99 -9.77 12.87
CA LEU A 100 21.37 -9.59 12.44
C LEU A 100 21.58 -8.25 11.75
N ARG A 101 22.61 -7.52 12.16
CA ARG A 101 23.09 -6.31 11.49
C ARG A 101 24.41 -6.66 10.79
N LEU A 102 24.42 -6.55 9.46
CA LEU A 102 25.65 -6.76 8.72
C LEU A 102 26.55 -5.54 8.89
N LEU A 103 27.74 -5.74 9.44
CA LEU A 103 28.69 -4.67 9.71
C LEU A 103 29.65 -4.46 8.54
N TRP A 104 30.11 -5.55 7.91
CA TRP A 104 30.94 -5.50 6.72
C TRP A 104 30.94 -6.84 6.01
N ALA A 105 31.36 -6.83 4.75
CA ALA A 105 31.56 -8.06 3.97
C ALA A 105 32.63 -7.81 2.91
N ASP A 106 33.22 -8.88 2.41
CA ASP A 106 34.17 -8.81 1.29
C ASP A 106 33.42 -8.51 -0.03
#